data_d6ad4dff6ec5a59105997ab1c12325bf
#
_entry.id   d6ad4dff6ec5a59105997ab1c12325bf
#
_cell.length_a   1.000
_cell.length_b   1.000
_cell.length_c   1.000
_cell.angle_alpha   90.00
_cell.angle_beta   90.00
_cell.angle_gamma   90.00
#
_symmetry.space_group_name_H-M   'P 1'
#
loop_
_entity.id
_entity.type
_entity.pdbx_description
1 polymer ?
#
loop_
_entity_poly.entity_id
_entity_poly.type
_entity_poly.pdbx_seq_one_letter_code
_entity_poly.pdbx_strand_id
1 'polypeptide(L)'
;RRRRFSRTFGRTGAEIPEDLLKSMTIPKTLQSLELFQRVSWAQVDLALHSQELTSEDQILDVARELLSSEEIASVMPDFNDAIEEGLCSFRGPFSTGFAAGFYVELWIEVLVADLFEAFQADDENISSFGKRMREILLAPGGANSKGAATLLRELRGRGPKVGPFLKQ
;
A
#
# COMPACT_ATOMS: atom_id res chain seq x y z
N ARG A 1 3.73 -17.02 -15.87
CA ARG A 1 3.25 -17.18 -14.48
C ARG A 1 1.74 -16.95 -14.33
N ARG A 2 1.12 -15.94 -14.98
CA ARG A 2 -0.35 -15.69 -14.98
C ARG A 2 -1.18 -16.84 -15.55
N ARG A 3 -0.65 -17.58 -16.54
CA ARG A 3 -1.33 -18.76 -17.13
C ARG A 3 -1.52 -19.94 -16.16
N ARG A 4 -0.67 -20.07 -15.13
CA ARG A 4 -0.78 -21.14 -14.13
C ARG A 4 -1.97 -20.95 -13.18
N PHE A 5 -2.35 -19.70 -12.89
CA PHE A 5 -3.51 -19.39 -12.04
C PHE A 5 -4.84 -19.73 -12.70
N SER A 6 -4.98 -19.51 -14.02
CA SER A 6 -6.21 -19.79 -14.73
C SER A 6 -6.52 -21.29 -14.82
N ARG A 7 -5.49 -22.13 -14.87
CA ARG A 7 -5.66 -23.59 -14.91
C ARG A 7 -6.22 -24.20 -13.63
N THR A 8 -6.03 -23.54 -12.49
CA THR A 8 -6.39 -24.09 -11.17
C THR A 8 -7.81 -23.71 -10.72
N PHE A 9 -8.38 -22.65 -11.28
CA PHE A 9 -9.68 -22.10 -10.83
C PHE A 9 -10.83 -22.23 -11.84
N GLY A 10 -10.57 -22.60 -13.09
CA GLY A 10 -11.63 -22.80 -14.08
C GLY A 10 -12.14 -24.23 -14.12
N ARG A 11 -13.46 -24.44 -13.93
CA ARG A 11 -14.12 -25.76 -14.15
C ARG A 11 -13.84 -26.37 -15.52
N THR A 12 -13.48 -25.56 -16.50
CA THR A 12 -13.24 -25.94 -17.89
C THR A 12 -11.76 -26.05 -18.26
N GLY A 13 -10.84 -25.63 -17.38
CA GLY A 13 -9.42 -25.57 -17.70
C GLY A 13 -9.06 -24.56 -18.80
N ALA A 14 -10.01 -23.70 -19.21
CA ALA A 14 -9.78 -22.68 -20.23
C ALA A 14 -8.82 -21.61 -19.72
N GLU A 15 -7.87 -21.23 -20.57
CA GLU A 15 -6.97 -20.09 -20.27
C GLU A 15 -7.72 -18.78 -20.42
N ILE A 16 -7.40 -17.79 -19.57
CA ILE A 16 -7.93 -16.43 -19.70
C ILE A 16 -7.39 -15.85 -21.03
N PRO A 17 -8.26 -15.31 -21.91
CA PRO A 17 -7.83 -14.66 -23.14
C PRO A 17 -6.77 -13.58 -22.90
N GLU A 18 -5.80 -13.45 -23.80
CA GLU A 18 -4.68 -12.51 -23.64
C GLU A 18 -5.11 -11.04 -23.65
N ASP A 19 -6.13 -10.72 -24.45
CA ASP A 19 -6.76 -9.40 -24.52
C ASP A 19 -7.40 -9.01 -23.18
N LEU A 20 -8.08 -9.96 -22.54
CA LEU A 20 -8.66 -9.76 -21.22
C LEU A 20 -7.55 -9.56 -20.16
N LEU A 21 -6.49 -10.36 -20.21
CA LEU A 21 -5.34 -10.19 -19.30
C LEU A 21 -4.67 -8.82 -19.47
N LYS A 22 -4.58 -8.32 -20.71
CA LYS A 22 -4.05 -6.97 -20.98
C LYS A 22 -4.97 -5.88 -20.43
N SER A 23 -6.28 -6.02 -20.61
CA SER A 23 -7.26 -5.05 -20.12
C SER A 23 -7.33 -4.98 -18.59
N MET A 24 -7.00 -6.07 -17.90
CA MET A 24 -6.91 -6.10 -16.42
C MET A 24 -5.63 -5.46 -15.87
N THR A 25 -4.69 -5.07 -16.74
CA THR A 25 -3.45 -4.44 -16.31
C THR A 25 -3.64 -2.94 -16.25
N ILE A 26 -3.69 -2.37 -15.04
CA ILE A 26 -3.73 -0.93 -14.85
C ILE A 26 -2.40 -0.34 -15.37
N PRO A 27 -2.43 0.71 -16.19
CA PRO A 27 -1.21 1.39 -16.63
C PRO A 27 -0.35 1.82 -15.43
N LYS A 28 0.96 1.65 -15.53
CA LYS A 28 1.88 2.02 -14.44
C LYS A 28 1.79 3.50 -14.04
N THR A 29 1.50 4.36 -15.01
CA THR A 29 1.28 5.79 -14.77
C THR A 29 0.10 6.05 -13.84
N LEU A 30 -1.01 5.35 -14.00
CA LEU A 30 -2.18 5.46 -13.11
C LEU A 30 -1.88 4.90 -11.72
N GLN A 31 -1.14 3.79 -11.64
CA GLN A 31 -0.69 3.23 -10.35
C GLN A 31 0.22 4.21 -9.59
N SER A 32 1.12 4.87 -10.30
CA SER A 32 2.02 5.87 -9.71
C SER A 32 1.26 7.10 -9.22
N LEU A 33 0.26 7.56 -9.97
CA LEU A 33 -0.60 8.67 -9.57
C LEU A 33 -1.42 8.33 -8.32
N GLU A 34 -2.04 7.15 -8.30
CA GLU A 34 -2.79 6.66 -7.13
C GLU A 34 -1.89 6.56 -5.90
N LEU A 35 -0.69 5.99 -6.05
CA LEU A 35 0.29 5.92 -4.97
C LEU A 35 0.67 7.31 -4.46
N PHE A 36 0.91 8.25 -5.37
CA PHE A 36 1.26 9.62 -5.02
C PHE A 36 0.15 10.29 -4.21
N GLN A 37 -1.11 10.18 -4.63
CA GLN A 37 -2.27 10.68 -3.89
C GLN A 37 -2.37 10.06 -2.49
N ARG A 38 -2.21 8.74 -2.39
CA ARG A 38 -2.27 8.03 -1.10
C ARG A 38 -1.17 8.48 -0.14
N VAL A 39 0.05 8.69 -0.64
CA VAL A 39 1.17 9.22 0.16
C VAL A 39 0.87 10.64 0.63
N SER A 40 0.39 11.52 -0.26
CA SER A 40 0.05 12.90 0.07
C SER A 40 -1.03 12.95 1.16
N TRP A 41 -2.11 12.19 1.04
CA TRP A 41 -3.15 12.12 2.06
C TRP A 41 -2.65 11.49 3.37
N ALA A 42 -1.73 10.54 3.33
CA ALA A 42 -1.12 9.99 4.54
C ALA A 42 -0.26 11.02 5.28
N GLN A 43 0.42 11.92 4.56
CA GLN A 43 1.14 13.04 5.14
C GLN A 43 0.19 14.05 5.81
N VAL A 44 -0.91 14.37 5.15
CA VAL A 44 -1.96 15.25 5.73
C VAL A 44 -2.53 14.63 7.01
N ASP A 45 -2.91 13.34 6.98
CA ASP A 45 -3.42 12.64 8.15
C ASP A 45 -2.44 12.72 9.34
N LEU A 46 -1.17 12.41 9.12
CA LEU A 46 -0.15 12.50 10.15
C LEU A 46 0.05 13.92 10.67
N ALA A 47 0.07 14.92 9.79
CA ALA A 47 0.25 16.32 10.18
C ALA A 47 -0.91 16.83 11.01
N LEU A 48 -2.14 16.55 10.59
CA LEU A 48 -3.35 16.96 11.33
C LEU A 48 -3.42 16.36 12.75
N HIS A 49 -2.93 15.12 12.91
CA HIS A 49 -2.98 14.43 14.19
C HIS A 49 -1.70 14.53 15.03
N SER A 50 -0.66 15.22 14.55
CA SER A 50 0.60 15.42 15.27
C SER A 50 0.68 16.76 16.00
N GLN A 51 -0.33 17.61 15.88
CA GLN A 51 -0.37 18.95 16.45
C GLN A 51 -1.77 19.26 17.01
N GLU A 52 -1.85 20.24 17.88
CA GLU A 52 -3.12 20.72 18.42
C GLU A 52 -3.71 21.77 17.46
N LEU A 53 -4.86 21.47 16.87
CA LEU A 53 -5.59 22.34 15.96
C LEU A 53 -6.91 22.75 16.64
N THR A 54 -7.18 24.05 16.69
CA THR A 54 -8.33 24.61 17.41
C THR A 54 -9.36 25.29 16.51
N SER A 55 -9.07 25.44 15.22
CA SER A 55 -9.97 26.05 14.23
C SER A 55 -9.94 25.31 12.89
N GLU A 56 -11.02 25.48 12.13
CA GLU A 56 -11.14 24.95 10.77
C GLU A 56 -10.07 25.56 9.84
N ASP A 57 -9.80 26.87 9.97
CA ASP A 57 -8.77 27.52 9.16
C ASP A 57 -7.40 26.88 9.34
N GLN A 58 -7.02 26.51 10.56
CA GLN A 58 -5.76 25.83 10.82
C GLN A 58 -5.69 24.44 10.17
N ILE A 59 -6.80 23.71 10.12
CA ILE A 59 -6.89 22.42 9.44
C ILE A 59 -6.68 22.60 7.93
N LEU A 60 -7.34 23.59 7.33
CA LEU A 60 -7.20 23.92 5.93
C LEU A 60 -5.78 24.39 5.58
N ASP A 61 -5.17 25.21 6.42
CA ASP A 61 -3.82 25.72 6.23
C ASP A 61 -2.78 24.59 6.22
N VAL A 62 -2.86 23.63 7.15
CA VAL A 62 -1.99 22.45 7.18
C VAL A 62 -2.15 21.62 5.91
N ALA A 63 -3.39 21.40 5.47
CA ALA A 63 -3.63 20.63 4.26
C ALA A 63 -3.12 21.36 3.02
N ARG A 64 -3.34 22.67 2.93
CA ARG A 64 -2.85 23.50 1.81
C ARG A 64 -1.33 23.54 1.75
N GLU A 65 -0.65 23.72 2.88
CA GLU A 65 0.81 23.70 2.94
C GLU A 65 1.40 22.41 2.36
N LEU A 66 0.83 21.27 2.72
CA LEU A 66 1.32 19.97 2.27
C LEU A 66 0.94 19.63 0.83
N LEU A 67 -0.29 20.01 0.42
CA LEU A 67 -0.84 19.59 -0.87
C LEU A 67 -0.60 20.63 -2.00
N SER A 68 -0.14 21.85 -1.67
CA SER A 68 0.21 22.89 -2.65
C SER A 68 1.69 22.89 -3.03
N SER A 69 2.44 21.85 -2.70
CA SER A 69 3.84 21.77 -3.11
C SER A 69 3.98 21.75 -4.64
N GLU A 70 5.09 22.26 -5.16
CA GLU A 70 5.34 22.36 -6.60
C GLU A 70 5.31 20.97 -7.26
N GLU A 71 5.75 19.94 -6.55
CA GLU A 71 5.70 18.56 -6.99
C GLU A 71 4.25 18.07 -7.17
N ILE A 72 3.37 18.39 -6.21
CA ILE A 72 1.94 18.01 -6.29
C ILE A 72 1.24 18.79 -7.39
N ALA A 73 1.45 20.09 -7.48
CA ALA A 73 0.87 20.93 -8.51
C ALA A 73 1.28 20.52 -9.93
N SER A 74 2.51 20.02 -10.11
CA SER A 74 2.98 19.53 -11.40
C SER A 74 2.28 18.25 -11.88
N VAL A 75 1.84 17.41 -10.95
CA VAL A 75 1.19 16.11 -11.25
C VAL A 75 -0.34 16.23 -11.24
N MET A 76 -0.87 17.10 -10.39
CA MET A 76 -2.32 17.32 -10.18
C MET A 76 -2.62 18.82 -10.07
N PRO A 77 -2.65 19.55 -11.19
CA PRO A 77 -2.80 21.01 -11.18
C PRO A 77 -4.12 21.48 -10.56
N ASP A 78 -5.20 20.73 -10.72
CA ASP A 78 -6.53 21.07 -10.20
C ASP A 78 -6.73 20.67 -8.72
N PHE A 79 -5.72 20.09 -8.09
CA PHE A 79 -5.83 19.55 -6.73
C PHE A 79 -5.96 20.65 -5.68
N ASN A 80 -5.33 21.81 -5.92
CA ASN A 80 -5.39 22.95 -5.01
C ASN A 80 -6.81 23.48 -4.80
N ASP A 81 -7.61 23.50 -5.87
CA ASP A 81 -8.99 23.97 -5.83
C ASP A 81 -9.94 22.98 -5.13
N ALA A 82 -9.53 21.72 -5.04
CA ALA A 82 -10.31 20.63 -4.47
C ALA A 82 -9.87 20.21 -3.05
N ILE A 83 -8.92 20.92 -2.41
CA ILE A 83 -8.38 20.52 -1.10
C ILE A 83 -9.48 20.45 -0.04
N GLU A 84 -10.34 21.46 0.04
CA GLU A 84 -11.42 21.53 1.03
C GLU A 84 -12.44 20.41 0.82
N GLU A 85 -12.88 20.21 -0.43
CA GLU A 85 -13.78 19.11 -0.79
C GLU A 85 -13.11 17.74 -0.55
N GLY A 86 -11.82 17.64 -0.85
CA GLY A 86 -11.01 16.46 -0.57
C GLY A 86 -10.96 16.12 0.91
N LEU A 87 -10.72 17.10 1.78
CA LEU A 87 -10.74 16.91 3.23
C LEU A 87 -12.10 16.46 3.73
N CYS A 88 -13.19 17.10 3.27
CA CYS A 88 -14.57 16.70 3.63
C CYS A 88 -14.91 15.28 3.15
N SER A 89 -14.29 14.82 2.06
CA SER A 89 -14.47 13.48 1.50
C SER A 89 -13.56 12.43 2.13
N PHE A 90 -12.52 12.85 2.86
CA PHE A 90 -11.50 11.98 3.45
C PHE A 90 -12.00 11.26 4.71
N ARG A 91 -12.92 10.34 4.51
CA ARG A 91 -13.66 9.66 5.59
C ARG A 91 -12.78 8.73 6.43
N GLY A 92 -11.77 8.09 5.84
CA GLY A 92 -10.96 7.07 6.50
C GLY A 92 -10.44 7.51 7.87
N PRO A 93 -9.58 8.54 7.96
CA PRO A 93 -9.01 9.01 9.22
C PRO A 93 -10.04 9.56 10.21
N PHE A 94 -11.08 10.23 9.71
CA PHE A 94 -12.00 10.97 10.57
C PHE A 94 -13.22 10.17 11.06
N SER A 95 -13.60 9.09 10.38
CA SER A 95 -14.85 8.37 10.69
C SER A 95 -14.67 6.93 11.16
N THR A 96 -13.48 6.34 11.04
CA THR A 96 -13.28 4.90 11.25
C THR A 96 -12.34 4.56 12.41
N GLY A 97 -11.84 5.55 13.15
CA GLY A 97 -10.84 5.35 14.21
C GLY A 97 -9.42 5.09 13.68
N PHE A 98 -9.16 5.39 12.41
CA PHE A 98 -7.83 5.29 11.77
C PHE A 98 -7.07 6.63 11.77
N ALA A 99 -7.39 7.54 12.66
CA ALA A 99 -6.66 8.79 12.85
C ALA A 99 -5.17 8.52 13.03
N ALA A 100 -4.32 9.26 12.30
CA ALA A 100 -2.87 9.05 12.21
C ALA A 100 -2.46 7.65 11.73
N GLY A 101 -3.36 6.90 11.10
CA GLY A 101 -3.15 5.51 10.68
C GLY A 101 -3.29 5.27 9.18
N PHE A 102 -3.61 6.27 8.38
CA PHE A 102 -3.85 6.09 6.94
C PHE A 102 -2.62 5.54 6.19
N TYR A 103 -1.41 5.86 6.63
CA TYR A 103 -0.17 5.32 6.07
C TYR A 103 -0.01 3.80 6.23
N VAL A 104 -0.76 3.17 7.15
CA VAL A 104 -0.59 1.75 7.50
C VAL A 104 -0.84 0.83 6.31
N GLU A 105 -1.80 1.16 5.45
CA GLU A 105 -2.07 0.39 4.23
C GLU A 105 -0.86 0.40 3.28
N LEU A 106 -0.25 1.56 3.07
CA LEU A 106 0.97 1.70 2.26
C LEU A 106 2.12 0.90 2.87
N TRP A 107 2.26 0.94 4.20
CA TRP A 107 3.27 0.17 4.91
C TRP A 107 3.09 -1.33 4.73
N ILE A 108 1.85 -1.82 4.82
CA ILE A 108 1.52 -3.23 4.58
C ILE A 108 1.89 -3.63 3.15
N GLU A 109 1.60 -2.80 2.15
CA GLU A 109 1.97 -3.07 0.76
C GLU A 109 3.48 -3.17 0.57
N VAL A 110 4.27 -2.31 1.24
CA VAL A 110 5.74 -2.39 1.25
C VAL A 110 6.21 -3.74 1.82
N LEU A 111 5.62 -4.18 2.94
CA LEU A 111 5.95 -5.45 3.57
C LEU A 111 5.57 -6.64 2.67
N VAL A 112 4.39 -6.58 2.05
CA VAL A 112 3.92 -7.63 1.12
C VAL A 112 4.81 -7.71 -0.11
N ALA A 113 5.20 -6.58 -0.69
CA ALA A 113 6.10 -6.54 -1.84
C ALA A 113 7.47 -7.14 -1.52
N ASP A 114 8.02 -6.82 -0.35
CA ASP A 114 9.30 -7.36 0.12
C ASP A 114 9.24 -8.87 0.37
N LEU A 115 8.15 -9.37 0.95
CA LEU A 115 7.92 -10.81 1.11
C LEU A 115 7.73 -11.50 -0.24
N PHE A 116 7.01 -10.87 -1.16
CA PHE A 116 6.76 -11.43 -2.48
C PHE A 116 8.03 -11.53 -3.33
N GLU A 117 8.96 -10.59 -3.19
CA GLU A 117 10.30 -10.69 -3.79
C GLU A 117 11.01 -11.99 -3.39
N ALA A 118 10.89 -12.40 -2.12
CA ALA A 118 11.47 -13.67 -1.66
C ALA A 118 10.82 -14.89 -2.31
N PHE A 119 9.51 -14.84 -2.52
CA PHE A 119 8.81 -15.89 -3.24
C PHE A 119 9.24 -16.03 -4.70
N GLN A 120 9.63 -14.92 -5.32
CA GLN A 120 10.05 -14.90 -6.72
C GLN A 120 11.52 -15.26 -6.93
N ALA A 121 12.35 -15.05 -5.92
CA ALA A 121 13.79 -15.22 -6.03
C ALA A 121 14.23 -16.67 -6.21
N ASP A 122 13.40 -17.65 -5.81
CA ASP A 122 13.79 -19.04 -5.80
C ASP A 122 12.59 -19.93 -6.18
N ASP A 123 12.50 -20.26 -7.47
CA ASP A 123 11.42 -21.10 -8.00
C ASP A 123 11.49 -22.54 -7.43
N GLU A 124 12.66 -23.02 -7.04
CA GLU A 124 12.83 -24.35 -6.48
C GLU A 124 12.41 -24.42 -5.00
N ASN A 125 12.49 -23.30 -4.29
CA ASN A 125 12.18 -23.18 -2.86
C ASN A 125 10.85 -22.49 -2.51
N ILE A 126 10.00 -22.18 -3.50
CA ILE A 126 8.68 -21.57 -3.24
C ILE A 126 7.90 -22.31 -2.15
N SER A 127 7.92 -23.64 -2.19
CA SER A 127 7.21 -24.47 -1.22
C SER A 127 7.79 -24.35 0.19
N SER A 128 9.12 -24.32 0.31
CA SER A 128 9.82 -24.21 1.60
C SER A 128 9.63 -22.82 2.21
N PHE A 129 9.71 -21.76 1.40
CA PHE A 129 9.45 -20.42 1.86
C PHE A 129 7.98 -20.24 2.30
N GLY A 130 7.03 -20.79 1.53
CA GLY A 130 5.61 -20.76 1.87
C GLY A 130 5.31 -21.50 3.18
N LYS A 131 5.98 -22.62 3.44
CA LYS A 131 5.88 -23.35 4.71
C LYS A 131 6.40 -22.50 5.87
N ARG A 132 7.58 -21.91 5.74
CA ARG A 132 8.14 -21.00 6.75
C ARG A 132 7.25 -19.80 7.01
N MET A 133 6.73 -19.16 5.96
CA MET A 133 5.79 -18.04 6.08
C MET A 133 4.53 -18.45 6.86
N ARG A 134 3.98 -19.62 6.56
CA ARG A 134 2.83 -20.16 7.30
C ARG A 134 3.17 -20.37 8.78
N GLU A 135 4.30 -20.99 9.09
CA GLU A 135 4.70 -21.36 10.46
C GLU A 135 5.07 -20.12 11.30
N ILE A 136 5.78 -19.16 10.70
CA ILE A 136 6.31 -17.99 11.42
C ILE A 136 5.28 -16.87 11.51
N LEU A 137 4.53 -16.61 10.42
CA LEU A 137 3.68 -15.43 10.31
C LEU A 137 2.18 -15.76 10.48
N LEU A 138 1.69 -16.81 9.79
CA LEU A 138 0.24 -17.03 9.69
C LEU A 138 -0.30 -17.90 10.83
N ALA A 139 0.38 -18.99 11.17
CA ALA A 139 -0.11 -19.93 12.17
C ALA A 139 -0.16 -19.35 13.61
N PRO A 140 0.80 -18.50 14.04
CA PRO A 140 0.71 -17.85 15.34
C PRO A 140 -0.37 -16.77 15.41
N GLY A 141 -0.77 -16.20 14.25
CA GLY A 141 -1.80 -15.16 14.18
C GLY A 141 -1.46 -13.93 15.03
N GLY A 142 -2.50 -13.19 15.41
CA GLY A 142 -2.36 -12.00 16.26
C GLY A 142 -1.96 -12.27 17.71
N ALA A 143 -1.95 -13.54 18.14
CA ALA A 143 -1.51 -13.94 19.48
C ALA A 143 0.02 -14.01 19.61
N ASN A 144 0.77 -13.77 18.52
CA ASN A 144 2.22 -13.78 18.57
C ASN A 144 2.74 -12.57 19.34
N SER A 145 3.49 -12.81 20.41
CA SER A 145 4.13 -11.76 21.20
C SER A 145 5.28 -11.03 20.47
N LYS A 146 5.75 -11.58 19.33
CA LYS A 146 6.78 -10.96 18.51
C LYS A 146 6.15 -9.92 17.60
N GLY A 147 6.65 -8.68 17.61
CA GLY A 147 6.21 -7.65 16.70
C GLY A 147 6.47 -8.00 15.22
N ALA A 148 5.67 -7.47 14.31
CA ALA A 148 5.73 -7.73 12.85
C ALA A 148 7.15 -7.56 12.26
N ALA A 149 7.90 -6.57 12.69
CA ALA A 149 9.28 -6.34 12.25
C ALA A 149 10.22 -7.51 12.61
N THR A 150 10.01 -8.15 13.76
CA THR A 150 10.79 -9.32 14.18
C THR A 150 10.46 -10.54 13.34
N LEU A 151 9.16 -10.78 13.11
CA LEU A 151 8.70 -11.88 12.25
C LEU A 151 9.22 -11.75 10.81
N LEU A 152 9.23 -10.52 10.30
CA LEU A 152 9.79 -10.24 8.98
C LEU A 152 11.30 -10.52 8.92
N ARG A 153 12.05 -10.13 9.96
CA ARG A 153 13.48 -10.45 10.04
C ARG A 153 13.74 -11.95 10.11
N GLU A 154 12.93 -12.71 10.82
CA GLU A 154 13.02 -14.17 10.88
C GLU A 154 12.76 -14.82 9.50
N LEU A 155 11.82 -14.27 8.72
CA LEU A 155 11.52 -14.76 7.38
C LEU A 155 12.56 -14.37 6.34
N ARG A 156 12.97 -13.08 6.34
CA ARG A 156 13.81 -12.48 5.30
C ARG A 156 15.31 -12.46 5.64
N GLY A 157 15.67 -12.70 6.91
CA GLY A 157 17.03 -12.53 7.42
C GLY A 157 17.47 -11.06 7.53
N ARG A 158 16.55 -10.10 7.26
CA ARG A 158 16.81 -8.66 7.30
C ARG A 158 15.52 -7.86 7.57
N GLY A 159 15.67 -6.59 7.85
CA GLY A 159 14.52 -5.67 7.91
C GLY A 159 13.87 -5.44 6.55
N PRO A 160 12.64 -4.87 6.54
CA PRO A 160 11.91 -4.57 5.32
C PRO A 160 12.64 -3.54 4.46
N LYS A 161 12.42 -3.61 3.13
CA LYS A 161 12.95 -2.65 2.15
C LYS A 161 11.82 -2.15 1.25
N VAL A 162 11.86 -0.87 0.93
CA VAL A 162 10.90 -0.23 0.02
C VAL A 162 11.18 -0.59 -1.45
N GLY A 163 12.44 -0.89 -1.79
CA GLY A 163 12.84 -1.16 -3.17
C GLY A 163 11.98 -2.18 -3.93
N PRO A 164 11.59 -3.33 -3.37
CA PRO A 164 10.70 -4.28 -4.02
C PRO A 164 9.31 -3.70 -4.36
N PHE A 165 8.78 -2.81 -3.52
CA PHE A 165 7.51 -2.13 -3.77
C PHE A 165 7.61 -1.15 -4.95
N LEU A 166 8.67 -0.37 -5.02
CA LEU A 166 8.88 0.60 -6.11
C LEU A 166 9.17 -0.03 -7.48
N LYS A 167 9.43 -1.35 -7.55
CA LYS A 167 9.66 -2.08 -8.80
C LYS A 167 8.40 -2.69 -9.42
N GLN A 168 7.29 -2.68 -8.72
CA GLN A 168 6.03 -3.23 -9.21
C GLN A 168 5.39 -2.33 -10.26
#